data_b3346598cba5a18a34dd018e4b076dc6
#
_entry.id   b3346598cba5a18a34dd018e4b076dc6
#
_cell.length_a   1.000
_cell.length_b   1.000
_cell.length_c   1.000
_cell.angle_alpha   90.00
_cell.angle_beta   90.00
_cell.angle_gamma   90.00
#
_symmetry.space_group_name_H-M   'P 1'
#
loop_
_entity.id
_entity.type
_entity.pdbx_description
1 polymer ?
#
loop_
_entity_poly.entity_id
_entity_poly.type
_entity_poly.pdbx_seq_one_letter_code
_entity_poly.pdbx_strand_id
1 'polypeptide(L)'
;MYKNSKIYVAGHNGLVGSAIWNNLKARGYNNLIGRSHKELDLTDQYAVKKFFDEEKPDAVVLAAAFVGGIMANSLYRADFMMMNMKIQCNVISEAYAHGVEKLLFLGSTCIYPKNAPQPMKEDCLLTSELEYTNEEYAIAKIAGLKMCESYNLQYGTNYIAVMPTNLYGPNDNFHLENSHVMPAMMRKVYLAKLMADNNWEAIRKDLSIRPVGANIKEAGASEPTRYVIDGNSDQALIEKVLAFYGIENNKVTLWGTGKPLREFLWSEDMADASVHVLLNVNFSDIIGIEKYSSVHYGVKADGVVDRNHSTGRGGAIPSLGEIRNCHINVGTGKELTIRVLSELVVKAVGFEGEVFFDSNKPDGTMRKLIDVSKLHSLGWTHKVE
;
A
#
# COMPACT_ATOMS: atom_id res chain seq x y z
N MET A 1 7.12 -16.03 17.55
CA MET A 1 8.36 -15.30 17.19
C MET A 1 9.04 -14.78 18.46
N TYR A 2 10.36 -14.93 18.61
CA TYR A 2 11.13 -14.49 19.79
C TYR A 2 11.46 -13.00 19.71
N LYS A 3 11.70 -12.34 20.86
CA LYS A 3 12.02 -10.89 20.91
C LYS A 3 13.35 -10.53 20.23
N ASN A 4 14.26 -11.47 20.11
CA ASN A 4 15.53 -11.30 19.43
C ASN A 4 15.51 -11.77 17.96
N SER A 5 14.36 -12.25 17.45
CA SER A 5 14.22 -12.60 16.04
C SER A 5 14.60 -11.44 15.15
N LYS A 6 15.36 -11.74 14.09
CA LYS A 6 15.80 -10.77 13.09
C LYS A 6 14.67 -10.55 12.08
N ILE A 7 14.11 -9.34 12.06
CA ILE A 7 12.96 -9.01 11.23
C ILE A 7 13.39 -8.02 10.14
N TYR A 8 13.26 -8.42 8.89
CA TYR A 8 13.47 -7.52 7.75
C TYR A 8 12.16 -6.81 7.39
N VAL A 9 12.19 -5.47 7.43
CA VAL A 9 11.07 -4.62 7.00
C VAL A 9 11.43 -3.95 5.68
N ALA A 10 11.07 -4.58 4.58
CA ALA A 10 11.23 -4.02 3.23
C ALA A 10 10.28 -2.83 3.07
N GLY A 11 10.81 -1.65 2.73
CA GLY A 11 10.03 -0.41 2.65
C GLY A 11 9.86 0.32 3.99
N HIS A 12 10.77 0.12 4.95
CA HIS A 12 10.75 0.68 6.32
C HIS A 12 10.68 2.21 6.40
N ASN A 13 10.98 2.94 5.33
CA ASN A 13 10.90 4.41 5.26
C ASN A 13 9.56 4.96 4.76
N GLY A 14 8.70 4.09 4.19
CA GLY A 14 7.39 4.49 3.68
C GLY A 14 6.32 4.59 4.77
N LEU A 15 5.11 5.07 4.40
CA LEU A 15 3.96 5.25 5.29
C LEU A 15 3.73 4.04 6.21
N VAL A 16 3.51 2.86 5.64
CA VAL A 16 3.18 1.65 6.41
C VAL A 16 4.42 1.00 7.03
N GLY A 17 5.51 0.94 6.27
CA GLY A 17 6.74 0.29 6.74
C GLY A 17 7.34 0.99 7.95
N SER A 18 7.31 2.33 8.01
CA SER A 18 7.80 3.08 9.16
C SER A 18 6.90 2.92 10.40
N ALA A 19 5.59 2.87 10.20
CA ALA A 19 4.64 2.61 11.28
C ALA A 19 4.83 1.18 11.85
N ILE A 20 5.00 0.16 10.99
CA ILE A 20 5.31 -1.22 11.41
C ILE A 20 6.64 -1.28 12.16
N TRP A 21 7.67 -0.62 11.67
CA TRP A 21 8.97 -0.51 12.32
C TRP A 21 8.86 0.05 13.74
N ASN A 22 8.13 1.15 13.90
CA ASN A 22 7.92 1.79 15.20
C ASN A 22 7.08 0.91 16.14
N ASN A 23 6.02 0.26 15.62
CA ASN A 23 5.17 -0.65 16.40
C ASN A 23 5.97 -1.87 16.90
N LEU A 24 6.80 -2.47 16.05
CA LEU A 24 7.71 -3.57 16.46
C LEU A 24 8.67 -3.12 17.55
N LYS A 25 9.31 -1.96 17.40
CA LYS A 25 10.19 -1.39 18.43
C LYS A 25 9.45 -1.16 19.76
N ALA A 26 8.28 -0.55 19.71
CA ALA A 26 7.46 -0.31 20.91
C ALA A 26 7.07 -1.59 21.63
N ARG A 27 6.94 -2.71 20.89
CA ARG A 27 6.70 -4.04 21.44
C ARG A 27 7.99 -4.77 21.88
N GLY A 28 9.16 -4.12 21.79
CA GLY A 28 10.45 -4.67 22.25
C GLY A 28 11.16 -5.59 21.24
N TYR A 29 10.81 -5.55 19.96
CA TYR A 29 11.57 -6.19 18.89
C TYR A 29 12.63 -5.20 18.39
N ASN A 30 13.89 -5.43 18.73
CA ASN A 30 14.98 -4.48 18.46
C ASN A 30 15.93 -4.95 17.35
N ASN A 31 15.87 -6.22 16.96
CA ASN A 31 16.69 -6.77 15.89
C ASN A 31 15.99 -6.58 14.53
N LEU A 32 15.83 -5.31 14.13
CA LEU A 32 15.14 -4.93 12.90
C LEU A 32 16.16 -4.55 11.82
N ILE A 33 15.92 -5.00 10.60
CA ILE A 33 16.70 -4.65 9.42
C ILE A 33 15.83 -3.88 8.44
N GLY A 34 16.36 -2.78 7.93
CA GLY A 34 15.82 -2.00 6.82
C GLY A 34 16.93 -1.65 5.84
N ARG A 35 16.60 -1.55 4.57
CA ARG A 35 17.46 -1.01 3.51
C ARG A 35 16.67 -0.05 2.67
N SER A 36 17.22 1.12 2.40
CA SER A 36 16.65 2.06 1.44
C SER A 36 16.80 1.51 0.01
N HIS A 37 16.03 2.04 -0.93
CA HIS A 37 16.15 1.65 -2.35
C HIS A 37 17.57 1.85 -2.91
N LYS A 38 18.31 2.84 -2.41
CA LYS A 38 19.70 3.09 -2.82
C LYS A 38 20.68 2.03 -2.30
N GLU A 39 20.39 1.41 -1.16
CA GLU A 39 21.20 0.38 -0.53
C GLU A 39 20.84 -1.02 -1.05
N LEU A 40 19.57 -1.23 -1.39
CA LEU A 40 19.06 -2.50 -1.91
C LEU A 40 17.92 -2.26 -2.88
N ASP A 41 18.18 -2.43 -4.17
CA ASP A 41 17.15 -2.47 -5.19
C ASP A 41 16.48 -3.85 -5.21
N LEU A 42 15.24 -3.92 -4.74
CA LEU A 42 14.48 -5.17 -4.68
C LEU A 42 14.10 -5.72 -6.06
N THR A 43 14.27 -4.96 -7.12
CA THR A 43 14.07 -5.45 -8.50
C THR A 43 15.30 -6.19 -9.04
N ASP A 44 16.45 -6.07 -8.40
CA ASP A 44 17.67 -6.79 -8.71
C ASP A 44 17.72 -8.12 -7.93
N GLN A 45 17.50 -9.21 -8.64
CA GLN A 45 17.50 -10.56 -8.07
C GLN A 45 18.82 -10.92 -7.38
N TYR A 46 19.95 -10.52 -7.95
CA TYR A 46 21.27 -10.86 -7.39
C TYR A 46 21.54 -10.09 -6.10
N ALA A 47 21.17 -8.80 -6.07
CA ALA A 47 21.28 -7.99 -4.88
C ALA A 47 20.40 -8.51 -3.74
N VAL A 48 19.15 -8.91 -4.04
CA VAL A 48 18.24 -9.50 -3.05
C VAL A 48 18.77 -10.83 -2.54
N LYS A 49 19.23 -11.72 -3.43
CA LYS A 49 19.84 -12.99 -3.00
C LYS A 49 21.04 -12.76 -2.07
N LYS A 50 21.98 -11.89 -2.45
CA LYS A 50 23.14 -11.55 -1.63
C LYS A 50 22.73 -11.02 -0.25
N PHE A 51 21.72 -10.14 -0.20
CA PHE A 51 21.19 -9.62 1.05
C PHE A 51 20.67 -10.75 1.97
N PHE A 52 19.90 -11.70 1.43
CA PHE A 52 19.39 -12.83 2.22
C PHE A 52 20.51 -13.81 2.64
N ASP A 53 21.52 -14.05 1.79
CA ASP A 53 22.72 -14.84 2.13
C ASP A 53 23.46 -14.25 3.35
N GLU A 54 23.57 -12.92 3.41
CA GLU A 54 24.31 -12.19 4.45
C GLU A 54 23.48 -12.00 5.74
N GLU A 55 22.23 -11.55 5.59
CA GLU A 55 21.43 -11.12 6.74
C GLU A 55 20.61 -12.25 7.39
N LYS A 56 20.15 -13.22 6.63
CA LYS A 56 19.38 -14.39 7.10
C LYS A 56 18.26 -13.99 8.08
N PRO A 57 17.26 -13.20 7.67
CA PRO A 57 16.19 -12.79 8.56
C PRO A 57 15.30 -13.98 8.96
N ASP A 58 14.83 -14.01 10.21
CA ASP A 58 13.86 -14.99 10.69
C ASP A 58 12.45 -14.68 10.17
N ALA A 59 12.14 -13.39 9.97
CA ALA A 59 10.86 -12.95 9.47
C ALA A 59 11.01 -11.77 8.49
N VAL A 60 10.04 -11.65 7.57
CA VAL A 60 10.00 -10.59 6.56
C VAL A 60 8.65 -9.89 6.56
N VAL A 61 8.67 -8.56 6.55
CA VAL A 61 7.52 -7.73 6.23
C VAL A 61 7.77 -7.08 4.87
N LEU A 62 7.03 -7.48 3.85
CA LEU A 62 7.14 -6.92 2.51
C LEU A 62 6.14 -5.78 2.33
N ALA A 63 6.53 -4.58 2.79
CA ALA A 63 5.80 -3.34 2.64
C ALA A 63 6.31 -2.49 1.46
N ALA A 64 7.41 -2.89 0.84
CA ALA A 64 7.95 -2.23 -0.35
C ALA A 64 7.09 -2.55 -1.58
N ALA A 65 6.72 -1.52 -2.32
CA ALA A 65 6.02 -1.62 -3.58
C ALA A 65 6.21 -0.34 -4.40
N PHE A 66 6.07 -0.44 -5.72
CA PHE A 66 5.92 0.72 -6.59
C PHE A 66 4.44 1.12 -6.59
N VAL A 67 4.13 2.26 -5.95
CA VAL A 67 2.76 2.71 -5.69
C VAL A 67 2.54 4.14 -6.18
N GLY A 68 1.29 4.48 -6.51
CA GLY A 68 0.92 5.82 -6.94
C GLY A 68 -0.58 5.98 -7.09
N GLY A 69 -1.04 7.21 -7.31
CA GLY A 69 -2.44 7.54 -7.55
C GLY A 69 -2.94 7.05 -8.93
N ILE A 70 -4.21 7.30 -9.22
CA ILE A 70 -4.89 6.86 -10.45
C ILE A 70 -4.16 7.32 -11.71
N MET A 71 -3.70 8.58 -11.76
CA MET A 71 -3.00 9.13 -12.90
C MET A 71 -1.68 8.40 -13.18
N ALA A 72 -0.88 8.15 -12.16
CA ALA A 72 0.37 7.41 -12.29
C ALA A 72 0.14 5.97 -12.77
N ASN A 73 -0.83 5.27 -12.19
CA ASN A 73 -1.22 3.92 -12.63
C ASN A 73 -1.65 3.90 -14.10
N SER A 74 -2.43 4.88 -14.54
CA SER A 74 -2.90 4.95 -15.94
C SER A 74 -1.79 5.26 -16.95
N LEU A 75 -0.76 6.02 -16.54
CA LEU A 75 0.35 6.42 -17.41
C LEU A 75 1.48 5.41 -17.47
N TYR A 76 1.83 4.79 -16.35
CA TYR A 76 3.00 3.92 -16.18
C TYR A 76 2.61 2.45 -15.97
N ARG A 77 1.60 1.97 -16.72
CA ARG A 77 0.99 0.65 -16.55
C ARG A 77 2.00 -0.50 -16.51
N ALA A 78 2.90 -0.55 -17.49
CA ALA A 78 3.94 -1.58 -17.57
C ALA A 78 4.90 -1.55 -16.37
N ASP A 79 5.31 -0.35 -15.93
CA ASP A 79 6.21 -0.18 -14.79
C ASP A 79 5.54 -0.62 -13.49
N PHE A 80 4.27 -0.24 -13.28
CA PHE A 80 3.51 -0.68 -12.10
C PHE A 80 3.40 -2.21 -12.01
N MET A 81 3.17 -2.88 -13.13
CA MET A 81 3.14 -4.33 -13.17
C MET A 81 4.54 -4.93 -12.93
N MET A 82 5.51 -4.56 -13.76
CA MET A 82 6.82 -5.22 -13.78
C MET A 82 7.64 -4.97 -12.53
N MET A 83 7.65 -3.74 -12.00
CA MET A 83 8.40 -3.42 -10.79
C MET A 83 7.85 -4.19 -9.59
N ASN A 84 6.52 -4.20 -9.41
CA ASN A 84 5.90 -4.94 -8.31
C ASN A 84 6.11 -6.46 -8.46
N MET A 85 5.99 -7.01 -9.67
CA MET A 85 6.27 -8.42 -9.92
C MET A 85 7.70 -8.80 -9.55
N LYS A 86 8.71 -8.02 -9.98
CA LYS A 86 10.11 -8.27 -9.63
C LYS A 86 10.35 -8.21 -8.12
N ILE A 87 9.87 -7.15 -7.45
CA ILE A 87 10.03 -6.99 -6.00
C ILE A 87 9.49 -8.20 -5.26
N GLN A 88 8.25 -8.58 -5.50
CA GLN A 88 7.60 -9.66 -4.76
C GLN A 88 8.15 -11.04 -5.12
N CYS A 89 8.45 -11.30 -6.39
CA CYS A 89 9.07 -12.56 -6.81
C CYS A 89 10.45 -12.74 -6.14
N ASN A 90 11.30 -11.71 -6.17
CA ASN A 90 12.63 -11.79 -5.58
C ASN A 90 12.55 -12.00 -4.06
N VAL A 91 11.77 -11.18 -3.35
CA VAL A 91 11.72 -11.25 -1.88
C VAL A 91 11.05 -12.54 -1.39
N ILE A 92 9.93 -12.97 -1.98
CA ILE A 92 9.20 -14.17 -1.53
C ILE A 92 10.01 -15.44 -1.83
N SER A 93 10.66 -15.53 -3.02
CA SER A 93 11.47 -16.70 -3.36
C SER A 93 12.73 -16.81 -2.50
N GLU A 94 13.42 -15.69 -2.23
CA GLU A 94 14.61 -15.70 -1.38
C GLU A 94 14.26 -15.92 0.09
N ALA A 95 13.11 -15.41 0.57
CA ALA A 95 12.61 -15.73 1.89
C ALA A 95 12.43 -17.24 2.08
N TYR A 96 11.85 -17.92 1.09
CA TYR A 96 11.71 -19.37 1.11
C TYR A 96 13.06 -20.08 1.04
N ALA A 97 13.93 -19.69 0.10
CA ALA A 97 15.24 -20.31 -0.09
C ALA A 97 16.14 -20.24 1.15
N HIS A 98 15.91 -19.22 2.01
CA HIS A 98 16.70 -18.99 3.23
C HIS A 98 15.97 -19.39 4.52
N GLY A 99 14.84 -20.09 4.40
CA GLY A 99 14.14 -20.64 5.56
C GLY A 99 13.46 -19.61 6.46
N VAL A 100 13.03 -18.47 5.88
CA VAL A 100 12.25 -17.46 6.63
C VAL A 100 11.00 -18.10 7.21
N GLU A 101 10.86 -18.05 8.55
CA GLU A 101 9.78 -18.69 9.26
C GLU A 101 8.44 -18.02 8.99
N LYS A 102 8.41 -16.69 8.86
CA LYS A 102 7.20 -15.91 8.69
C LYS A 102 7.38 -14.77 7.70
N LEU A 103 6.42 -14.61 6.78
CA LEU A 103 6.39 -13.48 5.87
C LEU A 103 5.01 -12.84 5.88
N LEU A 104 4.98 -11.52 6.01
CA LEU A 104 3.80 -10.69 5.84
C LEU A 104 3.91 -9.91 4.53
N PHE A 105 3.01 -10.21 3.59
CA PHE A 105 2.91 -9.51 2.31
C PHE A 105 1.81 -8.43 2.39
N LEU A 106 2.16 -7.18 2.12
CA LEU A 106 1.21 -6.08 2.02
C LEU A 106 0.66 -5.99 0.59
N GLY A 107 -0.58 -6.42 0.44
CA GLY A 107 -1.35 -6.31 -0.78
C GLY A 107 -2.06 -4.96 -0.90
N SER A 108 -3.24 -4.97 -1.48
CA SER A 108 -4.13 -3.80 -1.61
C SER A 108 -5.54 -4.25 -1.92
N THR A 109 -6.56 -3.53 -1.49
CA THR A 109 -7.96 -3.79 -1.84
C THR A 109 -8.30 -3.52 -3.31
N CYS A 110 -7.37 -3.02 -4.12
CA CYS A 110 -7.55 -2.91 -5.58
C CYS A 110 -7.60 -4.26 -6.29
N ILE A 111 -7.26 -5.37 -5.61
CA ILE A 111 -7.37 -6.73 -6.11
C ILE A 111 -8.81 -7.20 -6.34
N TYR A 112 -9.78 -6.52 -5.72
CA TYR A 112 -11.18 -6.90 -5.84
C TYR A 112 -11.81 -6.35 -7.13
N PRO A 113 -12.78 -7.09 -7.69
CA PRO A 113 -13.50 -6.64 -8.87
C PRO A 113 -14.12 -5.26 -8.69
N LYS A 114 -14.16 -4.49 -9.79
CA LYS A 114 -14.75 -3.13 -9.82
C LYS A 114 -16.17 -3.10 -9.27
N ASN A 115 -16.97 -4.10 -9.58
CA ASN A 115 -18.38 -4.21 -9.22
C ASN A 115 -18.63 -5.28 -8.15
N ALA A 116 -17.63 -5.59 -7.30
CA ALA A 116 -17.80 -6.54 -6.21
C ALA A 116 -18.92 -6.11 -5.25
N PRO A 117 -19.68 -7.07 -4.69
CA PRO A 117 -20.64 -6.78 -3.61
C PRO A 117 -19.98 -6.04 -2.45
N GLN A 118 -20.72 -5.13 -1.83
CA GLN A 118 -20.23 -4.30 -0.73
C GLN A 118 -20.92 -4.65 0.59
N PRO A 119 -20.20 -4.85 1.70
CA PRO A 119 -18.75 -4.80 1.83
C PRO A 119 -18.06 -5.99 1.14
N MET A 120 -16.88 -5.74 0.55
CA MET A 120 -16.11 -6.73 -0.20
C MET A 120 -15.47 -7.75 0.74
N LYS A 121 -15.83 -9.01 0.59
CA LYS A 121 -15.21 -10.15 1.29
C LYS A 121 -14.02 -10.70 0.50
N GLU A 122 -13.17 -11.47 1.17
CA GLU A 122 -12.01 -12.08 0.54
C GLU A 122 -12.38 -13.04 -0.60
N ASP A 123 -13.56 -13.64 -0.56
CA ASP A 123 -14.08 -14.55 -1.60
C ASP A 123 -14.52 -13.84 -2.89
N CYS A 124 -14.59 -12.51 -2.89
CA CYS A 124 -14.81 -11.73 -4.11
C CYS A 124 -13.60 -11.74 -5.07
N LEU A 125 -12.44 -12.23 -4.63
CA LEU A 125 -11.22 -12.24 -5.45
C LEU A 125 -11.43 -13.06 -6.75
N LEU A 126 -11.09 -12.46 -7.91
CA LEU A 126 -11.14 -13.08 -9.24
C LEU A 126 -12.55 -13.51 -9.70
N THR A 127 -13.60 -12.89 -9.18
CA THR A 127 -14.98 -13.21 -9.58
C THR A 127 -15.49 -12.40 -10.77
N SER A 128 -14.83 -11.29 -11.11
CA SER A 128 -15.20 -10.40 -12.22
C SER A 128 -14.02 -9.47 -12.58
N GLU A 129 -14.23 -8.55 -13.52
CA GLU A 129 -13.24 -7.60 -14.02
C GLU A 129 -12.75 -6.64 -12.94
N LEU A 130 -11.47 -6.30 -13.01
CA LEU A 130 -10.81 -5.31 -12.16
C LEU A 130 -11.13 -3.87 -12.60
N GLU A 131 -10.74 -2.89 -11.79
CA GLU A 131 -10.80 -1.49 -12.18
C GLU A 131 -9.70 -1.20 -13.22
N TYR A 132 -10.08 -0.86 -14.43
CA TYR A 132 -9.18 -0.68 -15.58
C TYR A 132 -8.01 0.28 -15.33
N THR A 133 -8.22 1.35 -14.54
CA THR A 133 -7.20 2.38 -14.32
C THR A 133 -6.02 1.93 -13.46
N ASN A 134 -6.13 0.80 -12.76
CA ASN A 134 -5.08 0.23 -11.90
C ASN A 134 -4.99 -1.30 -12.02
N GLU A 135 -5.48 -1.87 -13.10
CA GLU A 135 -5.55 -3.31 -13.32
C GLU A 135 -4.18 -3.97 -13.23
N GLU A 136 -3.14 -3.38 -13.81
CA GLU A 136 -1.79 -3.94 -13.82
C GLU A 136 -1.19 -4.02 -12.40
N TYR A 137 -1.40 -2.99 -11.60
CA TYR A 137 -1.01 -3.01 -10.19
C TYR A 137 -1.80 -4.06 -9.42
N ALA A 138 -3.10 -4.13 -9.65
CA ALA A 138 -3.97 -5.12 -9.01
C ALA A 138 -3.55 -6.56 -9.36
N ILE A 139 -3.27 -6.85 -10.63
CA ILE A 139 -2.77 -8.16 -11.08
C ILE A 139 -1.45 -8.50 -10.39
N ALA A 140 -0.51 -7.56 -10.33
CA ALA A 140 0.74 -7.79 -9.61
C ALA A 140 0.48 -8.14 -8.13
N LYS A 141 -0.41 -7.41 -7.44
CA LYS A 141 -0.75 -7.70 -6.04
C LYS A 141 -1.49 -9.04 -5.87
N ILE A 142 -2.37 -9.41 -6.81
CA ILE A 142 -2.99 -10.75 -6.85
C ILE A 142 -1.93 -11.84 -6.98
N ALA A 143 -0.96 -11.67 -7.87
CA ALA A 143 0.14 -12.62 -8.03
C ALA A 143 0.93 -12.80 -6.74
N GLY A 144 1.27 -11.71 -6.02
CA GLY A 144 1.99 -11.77 -4.75
C GLY A 144 1.23 -12.53 -3.65
N LEU A 145 -0.06 -12.25 -3.49
CA LEU A 145 -0.88 -12.98 -2.52
C LEU A 145 -1.01 -14.47 -2.91
N LYS A 146 -1.17 -14.77 -4.20
CA LYS A 146 -1.23 -16.17 -4.69
C LYS A 146 0.11 -16.89 -4.55
N MET A 147 1.23 -16.19 -4.65
CA MET A 147 2.53 -16.76 -4.28
C MET A 147 2.54 -17.17 -2.81
N CYS A 148 2.18 -16.29 -1.88
CA CYS A 148 2.12 -16.62 -0.46
C CYS A 148 1.23 -17.85 -0.19
N GLU A 149 0.02 -17.86 -0.77
CA GLU A 149 -0.92 -18.99 -0.65
C GLU A 149 -0.31 -20.29 -1.21
N SER A 150 0.30 -20.24 -2.40
CA SER A 150 0.91 -21.40 -3.06
C SER A 150 2.12 -21.95 -2.28
N TYR A 151 2.98 -21.07 -1.76
CA TYR A 151 4.10 -21.49 -0.93
C TYR A 151 3.64 -22.16 0.36
N ASN A 152 2.59 -21.64 1.00
CA ASN A 152 2.00 -22.28 2.17
C ASN A 152 1.47 -23.67 1.83
N LEU A 153 0.69 -23.79 0.76
CA LEU A 153 0.05 -25.07 0.38
C LEU A 153 1.07 -26.11 -0.10
N GLN A 154 2.10 -25.68 -0.83
CA GLN A 154 3.08 -26.61 -1.42
C GLN A 154 4.22 -26.94 -0.46
N TYR A 155 4.72 -25.95 0.29
CA TYR A 155 5.95 -26.06 1.06
C TYR A 155 5.74 -25.92 2.57
N GLY A 156 4.50 -25.64 3.01
CA GLY A 156 4.18 -25.48 4.42
C GLY A 156 4.80 -24.25 5.08
N THR A 157 5.03 -23.20 4.31
CA THR A 157 5.47 -21.93 4.85
C THR A 157 4.36 -21.24 5.67
N ASN A 158 4.70 -20.15 6.34
CA ASN A 158 3.74 -19.35 7.09
C ASN A 158 3.73 -17.91 6.56
N TYR A 159 3.33 -17.75 5.28
CA TYR A 159 3.35 -16.49 4.54
C TYR A 159 1.92 -15.96 4.40
N ILE A 160 1.64 -14.83 5.03
CA ILE A 160 0.29 -14.27 5.11
C ILE A 160 0.24 -12.98 4.32
N ALA A 161 -0.82 -12.83 3.52
CA ALA A 161 -1.10 -11.61 2.77
C ALA A 161 -2.21 -10.81 3.45
N VAL A 162 -2.01 -9.50 3.63
CA VAL A 162 -3.01 -8.58 4.17
C VAL A 162 -3.37 -7.52 3.13
N MET A 163 -4.66 -7.17 3.06
CA MET A 163 -5.22 -6.25 2.06
C MET A 163 -5.71 -4.98 2.74
N PRO A 164 -4.85 -3.96 2.88
CA PRO A 164 -5.26 -2.70 3.48
C PRO A 164 -6.24 -1.93 2.59
N THR A 165 -7.16 -1.23 3.24
CA THR A 165 -7.97 -0.17 2.64
C THR A 165 -7.14 1.09 2.38
N ASN A 166 -7.76 2.26 2.09
CA ASN A 166 -6.99 3.49 1.88
C ASN A 166 -6.32 3.92 3.20
N LEU A 167 -5.03 4.10 3.16
CA LEU A 167 -4.23 4.47 4.31
C LEU A 167 -3.92 5.95 4.33
N TYR A 168 -3.69 6.49 5.53
CA TYR A 168 -3.21 7.84 5.74
C TYR A 168 -2.37 7.91 7.02
N GLY A 169 -1.44 8.86 7.10
CA GLY A 169 -0.63 9.03 8.32
C GLY A 169 0.71 9.75 8.07
N PRO A 170 1.59 9.73 9.07
CA PRO A 170 2.95 10.26 8.94
C PRO A 170 3.73 9.56 7.84
N ASN A 171 4.62 10.30 7.18
CA ASN A 171 5.43 9.83 6.05
C ASN A 171 4.63 9.42 4.80
N ASP A 172 3.37 9.89 4.67
CA ASP A 172 2.59 9.71 3.45
C ASP A 172 3.18 10.52 2.29
N ASN A 173 2.78 10.17 1.07
CA ASN A 173 3.12 10.92 -0.12
C ASN A 173 2.18 12.10 -0.30
N PHE A 174 2.65 13.32 -0.01
CA PHE A 174 1.89 14.56 -0.20
C PHE A 174 2.13 15.23 -1.56
N HIS A 175 2.66 14.52 -2.55
CA HIS A 175 2.90 15.09 -3.88
C HIS A 175 1.59 15.33 -4.62
N LEU A 176 1.32 16.56 -5.10
CA LEU A 176 0.02 16.95 -5.68
C LEU A 176 -0.39 16.14 -6.92
N GLU A 177 0.59 15.63 -7.69
CA GLU A 177 0.35 14.87 -8.92
C GLU A 177 0.14 13.36 -8.64
N ASN A 178 0.89 12.78 -7.68
CA ASN A 178 1.03 11.33 -7.56
C ASN A 178 0.49 10.76 -6.23
N SER A 179 -0.03 11.61 -5.34
CA SER A 179 -0.53 11.16 -4.04
C SER A 179 -1.96 10.62 -4.11
N HIS A 180 -2.34 9.91 -3.06
CA HIS A 180 -3.73 9.50 -2.85
C HIS A 180 -4.60 10.68 -2.45
N VAL A 181 -5.92 10.47 -2.47
CA VAL A 181 -6.93 11.54 -2.28
C VAL A 181 -6.76 12.31 -0.96
N MET A 182 -6.52 11.62 0.16
CA MET A 182 -6.46 12.29 1.46
C MET A 182 -5.20 13.17 1.61
N PRO A 183 -3.96 12.68 1.39
CA PRO A 183 -2.78 13.53 1.49
C PRO A 183 -2.76 14.66 0.44
N ALA A 184 -3.28 14.43 -0.79
CA ALA A 184 -3.45 15.49 -1.77
C ALA A 184 -4.39 16.58 -1.28
N MET A 185 -5.54 16.20 -0.73
CA MET A 185 -6.54 17.11 -0.20
C MET A 185 -5.99 17.92 0.99
N MET A 186 -5.32 17.25 1.93
CA MET A 186 -4.69 17.93 3.07
C MET A 186 -3.71 18.99 2.62
N ARG A 187 -2.81 18.67 1.67
CA ARG A 187 -1.82 19.63 1.16
C ARG A 187 -2.49 20.77 0.38
N LYS A 188 -3.51 20.48 -0.45
CA LYS A 188 -4.27 21.51 -1.17
C LYS A 188 -4.92 22.51 -0.23
N VAL A 189 -5.65 22.02 0.77
CA VAL A 189 -6.34 22.87 1.75
C VAL A 189 -5.35 23.66 2.59
N TYR A 190 -4.23 23.05 2.99
CA TYR A 190 -3.17 23.72 3.75
C TYR A 190 -2.51 24.85 2.94
N LEU A 191 -2.13 24.60 1.67
CA LEU A 191 -1.54 25.62 0.81
C LEU A 191 -2.51 26.77 0.53
N ALA A 192 -3.81 26.47 0.28
CA ALA A 192 -4.82 27.50 0.09
C ALA A 192 -5.00 28.37 1.35
N LYS A 193 -4.97 27.77 2.55
CA LYS A 193 -4.95 28.50 3.81
C LYS A 193 -3.74 29.41 3.93
N LEU A 194 -2.56 28.90 3.64
CA LEU A 194 -1.34 29.72 3.68
C LEU A 194 -1.38 30.90 2.70
N MET A 195 -1.99 30.69 1.52
CA MET A 195 -2.22 31.80 0.56
C MET A 195 -3.21 32.82 1.13
N ALA A 196 -4.32 32.38 1.72
CA ALA A 196 -5.30 33.28 2.35
C ALA A 196 -4.69 34.08 3.53
N ASP A 197 -3.83 33.45 4.31
CA ASP A 197 -3.08 34.07 5.41
C ASP A 197 -1.90 34.93 4.92
N ASN A 198 -1.66 35.02 3.61
CA ASN A 198 -0.47 35.66 3.01
C ASN A 198 0.88 35.15 3.58
N ASN A 199 0.92 33.88 3.99
CA ASN A 199 2.10 33.26 4.59
C ASN A 199 3.01 32.61 3.53
N TRP A 200 3.67 33.44 2.74
CA TRP A 200 4.57 33.02 1.66
C TRP A 200 5.82 32.30 2.15
N GLU A 201 6.27 32.58 3.36
CA GLU A 201 7.41 31.88 3.96
C GLU A 201 7.10 30.38 4.14
N ALA A 202 5.93 30.05 4.69
CA ALA A 202 5.51 28.66 4.88
C ALA A 202 5.24 27.94 3.53
N ILE A 203 4.66 28.65 2.55
CA ILE A 203 4.48 28.12 1.18
C ILE A 203 5.83 27.74 0.57
N ARG A 204 6.80 28.65 0.62
CA ARG A 204 8.16 28.40 0.08
C ARG A 204 8.86 27.26 0.82
N LYS A 205 8.69 27.17 2.12
CA LYS A 205 9.22 26.06 2.92
C LYS A 205 8.61 24.70 2.48
N ASP A 206 7.30 24.63 2.28
CA ASP A 206 6.63 23.41 1.78
C ASP A 206 7.15 23.03 0.39
N LEU A 207 7.25 24.00 -0.52
CA LEU A 207 7.72 23.79 -1.89
C LEU A 207 9.21 23.41 -1.96
N SER A 208 10.04 23.87 -1.00
CA SER A 208 11.45 23.46 -0.91
C SER A 208 11.59 21.97 -0.54
N ILE A 209 10.66 21.46 0.28
CA ILE A 209 10.64 20.05 0.69
C ILE A 209 10.00 19.17 -0.40
N ARG A 210 8.97 19.70 -1.07
CA ARG A 210 8.14 18.98 -2.05
C ARG A 210 7.88 19.86 -3.27
N PRO A 211 8.85 20.02 -4.19
CA PRO A 211 8.65 20.74 -5.45
C PRO A 211 7.46 20.21 -6.23
N VAL A 212 6.78 21.07 -6.98
CA VAL A 212 5.57 20.73 -7.73
C VAL A 212 5.77 21.02 -9.20
N GLY A 213 5.44 20.06 -10.06
CA GLY A 213 5.45 20.23 -11.50
C GLY A 213 4.05 20.19 -12.10
N ALA A 214 3.80 20.94 -13.16
CA ALA A 214 2.55 20.90 -13.92
C ALA A 214 2.80 21.08 -15.42
N ASN A 215 2.06 20.33 -16.25
CA ASN A 215 2.02 20.52 -17.71
C ASN A 215 0.82 21.43 -18.01
N ILE A 216 1.09 22.72 -18.24
CA ILE A 216 0.06 23.75 -18.43
C ILE A 216 0.03 24.13 -19.91
N LYS A 217 -1.15 24.02 -20.53
CA LYS A 217 -1.35 24.49 -21.92
C LYS A 217 -1.73 25.97 -21.89
N GLU A 218 -0.84 26.79 -22.41
CA GLU A 218 -1.08 28.23 -22.55
C GLU A 218 -2.14 28.52 -23.62
N ALA A 219 -2.81 29.66 -23.48
CA ALA A 219 -3.76 30.11 -24.47
C ALA A 219 -3.04 30.30 -25.85
N GLY A 220 -3.52 29.59 -26.86
CA GLY A 220 -2.94 29.62 -28.20
C GLY A 220 -1.71 28.72 -28.44
N ALA A 221 -1.21 28.04 -27.41
CA ALA A 221 -0.12 27.07 -27.59
C ALA A 221 -0.62 25.75 -28.18
N SER A 222 0.15 25.12 -29.05
CA SER A 222 -0.14 23.78 -29.59
C SER A 222 0.07 22.70 -28.54
N GLU A 223 1.12 22.79 -27.74
CA GLU A 223 1.54 21.82 -26.74
C GLU A 223 1.60 22.43 -25.34
N PRO A 224 1.42 21.63 -24.28
CA PRO A 224 1.59 22.08 -22.88
C PRO A 224 3.07 22.32 -22.56
N THR A 225 3.35 23.35 -21.79
CA THR A 225 4.67 23.62 -21.22
C THR A 225 4.78 23.03 -19.81
N ARG A 226 5.91 22.35 -19.53
CA ARG A 226 6.22 21.86 -18.19
C ARG A 226 6.76 22.99 -17.33
N TYR A 227 6.02 23.34 -16.28
CA TYR A 227 6.47 24.23 -15.21
C TYR A 227 6.83 23.41 -13.97
N VAL A 228 7.88 23.83 -13.27
CA VAL A 228 8.27 23.25 -11.98
C VAL A 228 8.48 24.41 -11.02
N ILE A 229 7.87 24.33 -9.83
CA ILE A 229 8.02 25.29 -8.75
C ILE A 229 8.68 24.67 -7.53
N ASP A 230 9.52 25.43 -6.88
CA ASP A 230 10.17 25.15 -5.62
C ASP A 230 10.12 26.39 -4.70
N GLY A 231 10.81 26.34 -3.55
CA GLY A 231 10.82 27.45 -2.60
C GLY A 231 11.45 28.76 -3.11
N ASN A 232 12.23 28.71 -4.20
CA ASN A 232 12.91 29.88 -4.80
C ASN A 232 12.16 30.46 -5.99
N SER A 233 11.09 29.81 -6.43
CA SER A 233 10.33 30.22 -7.60
C SER A 233 9.64 31.58 -7.42
N ASP A 234 9.43 32.29 -8.53
CA ASP A 234 8.65 33.54 -8.51
C ASP A 234 7.22 33.33 -8.03
N GLN A 235 6.66 34.28 -7.29
CA GLN A 235 5.34 34.17 -6.69
C GLN A 235 4.25 33.95 -7.76
N ALA A 236 4.28 34.72 -8.84
CA ALA A 236 3.29 34.59 -9.91
C ALA A 236 3.33 33.19 -10.57
N LEU A 237 4.53 32.61 -10.69
CA LEU A 237 4.69 31.23 -11.17
C LEU A 237 4.15 30.21 -10.16
N ILE A 238 4.40 30.42 -8.86
CA ILE A 238 3.83 29.57 -7.80
C ILE A 238 2.29 29.58 -7.88
N GLU A 239 1.69 30.76 -7.89
CA GLU A 239 0.23 30.94 -7.99
C GLU A 239 -0.32 30.23 -9.23
N LYS A 240 0.30 30.39 -10.39
CA LYS A 240 -0.10 29.75 -11.64
C LYS A 240 -0.08 28.22 -11.56
N VAL A 241 0.98 27.63 -11.02
CA VAL A 241 1.10 26.18 -10.90
C VAL A 241 0.15 25.64 -9.82
N LEU A 242 -0.02 26.33 -8.71
CA LEU A 242 -0.97 25.92 -7.67
C LEU A 242 -2.43 26.03 -8.17
N ALA A 243 -2.78 27.05 -8.94
CA ALA A 243 -4.09 27.19 -9.56
C ALA A 243 -4.42 26.02 -10.51
N PHE A 244 -3.43 25.50 -11.25
CA PHE A 244 -3.60 24.29 -12.07
C PHE A 244 -4.07 23.08 -11.24
N TYR A 245 -3.65 22.96 -9.99
CA TYR A 245 -4.11 21.94 -9.05
C TYR A 245 -5.40 22.32 -8.30
N GLY A 246 -6.02 23.47 -8.64
CA GLY A 246 -7.21 23.98 -7.96
C GLY A 246 -6.93 24.55 -6.59
N ILE A 247 -5.74 25.13 -6.39
CA ILE A 247 -5.34 25.81 -5.14
C ILE A 247 -5.25 27.30 -5.47
N GLU A 248 -6.18 28.07 -4.96
CA GLU A 248 -6.27 29.51 -5.17
C GLU A 248 -6.39 30.22 -3.81
N ASN A 249 -6.19 31.52 -3.82
CA ASN A 249 -6.41 32.31 -2.60
C ASN A 249 -7.84 32.11 -2.13
N ASN A 250 -7.99 31.64 -0.91
CA ASN A 250 -9.27 31.38 -0.23
C ASN A 250 -10.22 30.38 -0.94
N LYS A 251 -9.70 29.56 -1.89
CA LYS A 251 -10.50 28.56 -2.58
C LYS A 251 -9.70 27.31 -2.93
N VAL A 252 -10.34 26.16 -2.76
CA VAL A 252 -9.83 24.85 -3.20
C VAL A 252 -10.83 24.18 -4.13
N THR A 253 -10.39 23.80 -5.31
CA THR A 253 -11.19 22.99 -6.26
C THR A 253 -10.77 21.51 -6.16
N LEU A 254 -11.75 20.66 -5.86
CA LEU A 254 -11.61 19.21 -5.84
C LEU A 254 -12.34 18.60 -7.04
N TRP A 255 -11.84 17.49 -7.55
CA TRP A 255 -12.44 16.80 -8.68
C TRP A 255 -13.66 15.99 -8.26
N GLY A 256 -14.62 15.85 -9.20
CA GLY A 256 -15.80 15.04 -9.05
C GLY A 256 -16.92 15.71 -8.25
N THR A 257 -17.91 14.92 -7.85
CA THR A 257 -19.10 15.39 -7.13
C THR A 257 -18.94 15.39 -5.61
N GLY A 258 -17.91 14.73 -5.09
CA GLY A 258 -17.74 14.48 -3.65
C GLY A 258 -18.66 13.37 -3.10
N LYS A 259 -19.46 12.72 -3.94
CA LYS A 259 -20.38 11.64 -3.53
C LYS A 259 -19.73 10.28 -3.28
N PRO A 260 -18.62 9.90 -3.98
CA PRO A 260 -17.99 8.59 -3.75
C PRO A 260 -17.67 8.33 -2.30
N LEU A 261 -17.92 7.09 -1.88
CA LEU A 261 -17.69 6.59 -0.54
C LEU A 261 -16.32 5.90 -0.46
N ARG A 262 -15.55 6.20 0.56
CA ARG A 262 -14.26 5.58 0.83
C ARG A 262 -14.11 5.24 2.28
N GLU A 263 -13.41 4.16 2.51
CA GLU A 263 -12.92 3.75 3.80
C GLU A 263 -11.48 4.22 3.98
N PHE A 264 -11.13 4.70 5.17
CA PHE A 264 -9.78 5.13 5.53
C PHE A 264 -9.33 4.46 6.83
N LEU A 265 -8.06 4.09 6.88
CA LEU A 265 -7.44 3.50 8.07
C LEU A 265 -6.15 4.26 8.41
N TRP A 266 -5.99 4.59 9.68
CA TRP A 266 -4.80 5.23 10.21
C TRP A 266 -3.58 4.29 10.11
N SER A 267 -2.44 4.81 9.68
CA SER A 267 -1.24 3.99 9.40
C SER A 267 -0.72 3.23 10.62
N GLU A 268 -0.87 3.79 11.82
CA GLU A 268 -0.47 3.11 13.05
C GLU A 268 -1.43 1.96 13.41
N ASP A 269 -2.72 2.08 13.09
CA ASP A 269 -3.66 0.97 13.21
C ASP A 269 -3.37 -0.12 12.17
N MET A 270 -3.02 0.26 10.94
CA MET A 270 -2.54 -0.70 9.94
C MET A 270 -1.28 -1.43 10.41
N ALA A 271 -0.35 -0.69 11.02
CA ALA A 271 0.86 -1.28 11.60
C ALA A 271 0.55 -2.23 12.75
N ASP A 272 -0.36 -1.84 13.64
CA ASP A 272 -0.78 -2.67 14.77
C ASP A 272 -1.46 -3.97 14.29
N ALA A 273 -2.34 -3.88 13.27
CA ALA A 273 -2.93 -5.04 12.61
C ALA A 273 -1.87 -5.95 11.97
N SER A 274 -0.95 -5.35 11.21
CA SER A 274 0.14 -6.08 10.55
C SER A 274 1.02 -6.82 11.53
N VAL A 275 1.42 -6.16 12.62
CA VAL A 275 2.23 -6.76 13.68
C VAL A 275 1.43 -7.80 14.46
N HIS A 276 0.13 -7.57 14.70
CA HIS A 276 -0.74 -8.60 15.29
C HIS A 276 -0.76 -9.87 14.42
N VAL A 277 -1.00 -9.75 13.13
CA VAL A 277 -1.01 -10.88 12.20
C VAL A 277 0.36 -11.55 12.14
N LEU A 278 1.45 -10.77 12.03
CA LEU A 278 2.81 -11.30 11.99
C LEU A 278 3.15 -12.14 13.23
N LEU A 279 2.73 -11.72 14.42
CA LEU A 279 3.11 -12.33 15.68
C LEU A 279 2.18 -13.45 16.13
N ASN A 280 0.89 -13.33 15.87
CA ASN A 280 -0.14 -14.14 16.53
C ASN A 280 -0.97 -15.00 15.58
N VAL A 281 -0.91 -14.77 14.27
CA VAL A 281 -1.72 -15.50 13.29
C VAL A 281 -0.85 -16.43 12.46
N ASN A 282 -1.22 -17.70 12.35
CA ASN A 282 -0.59 -18.66 11.45
C ASN A 282 -1.51 -18.97 10.26
N PHE A 283 -0.96 -19.53 9.21
CA PHE A 283 -1.76 -19.94 8.06
C PHE A 283 -2.84 -20.96 8.45
N SER A 284 -2.54 -21.88 9.39
CA SER A 284 -3.49 -22.82 9.96
C SER A 284 -4.72 -22.15 10.58
N ASP A 285 -4.53 -21.01 11.25
CA ASP A 285 -5.62 -20.28 11.89
C ASP A 285 -6.58 -19.67 10.85
N ILE A 286 -6.03 -19.26 9.69
CA ILE A 286 -6.82 -18.70 8.60
C ILE A 286 -7.67 -19.76 7.90
N ILE A 287 -7.14 -20.97 7.72
CA ILE A 287 -7.84 -22.07 7.05
C ILE A 287 -8.67 -22.94 7.98
N GLY A 288 -8.63 -22.69 9.30
CA GLY A 288 -9.41 -23.41 10.31
C GLY A 288 -8.96 -24.86 10.53
N ILE A 289 -7.68 -25.18 10.29
CA ILE A 289 -7.16 -26.55 10.38
C ILE A 289 -6.06 -26.60 11.44
N GLU A 290 -6.37 -27.16 12.61
CA GLU A 290 -5.45 -27.23 13.76
C GLU A 290 -4.13 -27.96 13.50
N LYS A 291 -4.11 -28.91 12.57
CA LYS A 291 -2.93 -29.70 12.18
C LYS A 291 -2.72 -29.65 10.68
N TYR A 292 -2.36 -28.47 10.19
CA TYR A 292 -1.76 -28.37 8.87
C TYR A 292 -0.32 -28.89 8.96
N SER A 293 -0.14 -30.22 8.83
CA SER A 293 1.18 -30.77 8.63
C SER A 293 1.56 -30.58 7.18
N SER A 294 2.38 -29.58 6.92
CA SER A 294 3.09 -29.47 5.67
C SER A 294 3.85 -30.77 5.42
N VAL A 295 3.56 -31.44 4.30
CA VAL A 295 4.49 -32.43 3.78
C VAL A 295 5.70 -31.64 3.32
N HIS A 296 6.73 -31.57 4.14
CA HIS A 296 7.98 -30.92 3.82
C HIS A 296 8.60 -31.63 2.60
N TYR A 297 8.45 -31.08 1.44
CA TYR A 297 9.26 -31.47 0.30
C TYR A 297 10.65 -30.88 0.48
N GLY A 298 11.54 -31.72 0.95
CA GLY A 298 12.99 -31.72 0.86
C GLY A 298 13.69 -30.38 0.63
N VAL A 299 13.79 -29.54 1.67
CA VAL A 299 14.97 -28.71 1.80
C VAL A 299 16.03 -29.58 2.41
N LYS A 300 17.11 -29.89 1.67
CA LYS A 300 18.28 -30.59 2.21
C LYS A 300 18.87 -29.74 3.35
N ALA A 301 19.56 -30.38 4.28
CA ALA A 301 20.20 -29.73 5.41
C ALA A 301 21.21 -28.61 5.02
N ASP A 302 21.54 -28.50 3.76
CA ASP A 302 22.40 -27.47 3.15
C ASP A 302 21.63 -26.28 2.54
N GLY A 303 20.29 -26.23 2.70
CA GLY A 303 19.45 -25.15 2.17
C GLY A 303 19.19 -25.24 0.66
N VAL A 304 19.63 -26.29 0.00
CA VAL A 304 19.40 -26.48 -1.45
C VAL A 304 18.04 -27.15 -1.66
N VAL A 305 17.15 -26.47 -2.39
CA VAL A 305 15.90 -27.05 -2.87
C VAL A 305 16.25 -28.23 -3.78
N ASP A 306 15.91 -29.46 -3.40
CA ASP A 306 16.08 -30.63 -4.26
C ASP A 306 15.09 -30.55 -5.43
N ARG A 307 15.50 -29.92 -6.51
CA ARG A 307 14.72 -29.80 -7.76
C ARG A 307 14.39 -31.15 -8.41
N ASN A 308 15.08 -32.22 -8.00
CA ASN A 308 14.82 -33.57 -8.51
C ASN A 308 13.68 -34.28 -7.78
N HIS A 309 13.18 -33.72 -6.66
CA HIS A 309 11.97 -34.21 -6.00
C HIS A 309 10.65 -33.67 -6.58
N SER A 310 10.70 -32.86 -7.63
CA SER A 310 9.52 -32.35 -8.35
C SER A 310 8.69 -33.44 -9.05
N THR A 311 9.18 -34.65 -9.11
CA THR A 311 8.47 -35.83 -9.67
C THR A 311 7.88 -36.74 -8.62
N GLY A 312 8.16 -36.51 -7.34
CA GLY A 312 7.48 -37.16 -6.25
C GLY A 312 6.06 -36.57 -6.17
N ARG A 313 5.07 -37.30 -6.66
CA ARG A 313 3.65 -37.03 -6.54
C ARG A 313 3.37 -36.26 -5.27
N GLY A 314 3.13 -34.94 -5.42
CA GLY A 314 2.60 -34.14 -4.33
C GLY A 314 1.43 -34.92 -3.79
N GLY A 315 1.56 -35.47 -2.61
CA GLY A 315 0.41 -36.05 -1.96
C GLY A 315 -0.61 -34.93 -1.92
N ALA A 316 -1.60 -34.99 -2.80
CA ALA A 316 -2.77 -34.15 -2.67
C ALA A 316 -3.10 -34.17 -1.19
N ILE A 317 -3.32 -33.02 -0.58
CA ILE A 317 -3.85 -32.97 0.79
C ILE A 317 -5.18 -33.73 0.68
N PRO A 318 -5.22 -35.02 1.05
CA PRO A 318 -6.41 -35.81 0.75
C PRO A 318 -7.43 -35.37 1.77
N SER A 319 -8.50 -34.78 1.38
CA SER A 319 -9.63 -34.34 2.20
C SER A 319 -9.72 -32.86 2.59
N LEU A 320 -8.76 -32.02 2.31
CA LEU A 320 -8.97 -30.60 2.39
C LEU A 320 -9.65 -30.15 1.10
N GLY A 321 -10.86 -29.68 1.18
CA GLY A 321 -11.55 -29.09 0.05
C GLY A 321 -10.70 -27.99 -0.61
N GLU A 322 -11.25 -27.28 -1.56
CA GLU A 322 -10.56 -26.20 -2.25
C GLU A 322 -10.19 -25.07 -1.28
N ILE A 323 -8.88 -24.89 -0.99
CA ILE A 323 -8.38 -23.79 -0.16
C ILE A 323 -8.09 -22.60 -1.05
N ARG A 324 -8.82 -21.51 -0.84
CA ARG A 324 -8.68 -20.26 -1.59
C ARG A 324 -8.84 -19.05 -0.67
N ASN A 325 -8.39 -17.89 -1.17
CA ASN A 325 -8.66 -16.59 -0.56
C ASN A 325 -8.23 -16.49 0.90
N CYS A 326 -7.01 -17.00 1.17
CA CYS A 326 -6.40 -17.04 2.50
C CYS A 326 -5.85 -15.69 2.98
N HIS A 327 -6.00 -14.64 2.19
CA HIS A 327 -5.62 -13.29 2.60
C HIS A 327 -6.61 -12.69 3.60
N ILE A 328 -6.22 -11.59 4.23
CA ILE A 328 -6.98 -10.93 5.28
C ILE A 328 -7.20 -9.46 4.90
N ASN A 329 -8.45 -9.04 4.86
CA ASN A 329 -8.80 -7.62 4.74
C ASN A 329 -8.42 -6.85 6.01
N VAL A 330 -7.82 -5.67 5.85
CA VAL A 330 -7.44 -4.79 6.97
C VAL A 330 -8.03 -3.40 6.75
N GLY A 331 -8.98 -3.04 7.59
CA GLY A 331 -9.72 -1.78 7.53
C GLY A 331 -10.52 -1.51 8.78
N THR A 332 -11.40 -0.53 8.69
CA THR A 332 -12.30 -0.13 9.77
C THR A 332 -13.71 -0.71 9.62
N GLY A 333 -14.10 -1.11 8.40
CA GLY A 333 -15.48 -1.46 8.07
C GLY A 333 -16.44 -0.24 8.04
N LYS A 334 -15.88 0.98 8.04
CA LYS A 334 -16.63 2.24 8.03
C LYS A 334 -16.24 3.09 6.82
N GLU A 335 -17.21 3.75 6.23
CA GLU A 335 -17.00 4.60 5.05
C GLU A 335 -17.58 5.99 5.23
N LEU A 336 -17.00 6.95 4.54
CA LEU A 336 -17.49 8.31 4.45
C LEU A 336 -17.39 8.83 3.02
N THR A 337 -18.19 9.85 2.68
CA THR A 337 -18.08 10.48 1.37
C THR A 337 -16.84 11.34 1.27
N ILE A 338 -16.35 11.54 0.04
CA ILE A 338 -15.23 12.47 -0.22
C ILE A 338 -15.60 13.91 0.24
N ARG A 339 -16.88 14.27 0.19
CA ARG A 339 -17.37 15.56 0.72
C ARG A 339 -17.18 15.66 2.23
N VAL A 340 -17.62 14.66 2.99
CA VAL A 340 -17.42 14.62 4.45
C VAL A 340 -15.93 14.62 4.80
N LEU A 341 -15.10 13.86 4.03
CA LEU A 341 -13.65 13.90 4.20
C LEU A 341 -13.12 15.33 4.02
N SER A 342 -13.57 16.05 2.98
CA SER A 342 -13.10 17.42 2.75
C SER A 342 -13.50 18.38 3.88
N GLU A 343 -14.68 18.24 4.44
CA GLU A 343 -15.13 19.02 5.60
C GLU A 343 -14.28 18.76 6.84
N LEU A 344 -13.93 17.48 7.08
CA LEU A 344 -13.01 17.11 8.18
C LEU A 344 -11.62 17.68 7.98
N VAL A 345 -11.08 17.62 6.76
CA VAL A 345 -9.75 18.19 6.44
C VAL A 345 -9.77 19.71 6.59
N VAL A 346 -10.78 20.40 6.07
CA VAL A 346 -10.96 21.84 6.21
C VAL A 346 -10.97 22.26 7.69
N LYS A 347 -11.78 21.55 8.50
CA LYS A 347 -11.84 21.78 9.94
C LYS A 347 -10.50 21.55 10.63
N ALA A 348 -9.81 20.46 10.30
CA ALA A 348 -8.52 20.13 10.92
C ALA A 348 -7.41 21.12 10.56
N VAL A 349 -7.40 21.61 9.31
CA VAL A 349 -6.45 22.62 8.82
C VAL A 349 -6.81 24.02 9.35
N GLY A 350 -8.07 24.28 9.70
CA GLY A 350 -8.56 25.60 10.05
C GLY A 350 -8.62 26.52 8.83
N PHE A 351 -9.06 26.02 7.69
CA PHE A 351 -9.27 26.78 6.48
C PHE A 351 -10.70 27.34 6.44
N GLU A 352 -10.84 28.65 6.25
CA GLU A 352 -12.14 29.36 6.25
C GLU A 352 -12.65 29.69 4.83
N GLY A 353 -11.88 29.28 3.79
CA GLY A 353 -12.23 29.53 2.41
C GLY A 353 -13.22 28.52 1.84
N GLU A 354 -13.49 28.65 0.55
CA GLU A 354 -14.42 27.82 -0.19
C GLU A 354 -13.81 26.51 -0.67
N VAL A 355 -14.53 25.39 -0.54
CA VAL A 355 -14.23 24.12 -1.24
C VAL A 355 -15.27 23.88 -2.33
N PHE A 356 -14.82 23.93 -3.56
CA PHE A 356 -15.64 23.70 -4.75
C PHE A 356 -15.38 22.28 -5.31
N PHE A 357 -16.46 21.59 -5.70
CA PHE A 357 -16.37 20.29 -6.38
C PHE A 357 -16.65 20.46 -7.87
N ASP A 358 -15.65 20.21 -8.71
CA ASP A 358 -15.77 20.27 -10.16
C ASP A 358 -16.37 18.96 -10.71
N SER A 359 -17.68 18.95 -10.90
CA SER A 359 -18.43 17.80 -11.43
C SER A 359 -18.14 17.49 -12.90
N ASN A 360 -17.43 18.36 -13.64
CA ASN A 360 -16.95 18.04 -14.99
C ASN A 360 -15.76 17.10 -14.99
N LYS A 361 -15.12 16.90 -13.83
CA LYS A 361 -14.08 15.90 -13.61
C LYS A 361 -14.69 14.59 -13.15
N PRO A 362 -14.11 13.44 -13.54
CA PRO A 362 -14.68 12.14 -13.21
C PRO A 362 -14.65 11.87 -11.69
N ASP A 363 -15.71 11.28 -11.18
CA ASP A 363 -15.68 10.53 -9.92
C ASP A 363 -14.90 9.23 -10.16
N GLY A 364 -14.19 8.75 -9.16
CA GLY A 364 -13.66 7.38 -9.17
C GLY A 364 -14.76 6.35 -8.90
N THR A 365 -14.40 5.09 -8.62
CA THR A 365 -15.35 4.05 -8.19
C THR A 365 -16.26 4.59 -7.10
N MET A 366 -17.59 4.39 -7.24
CA MET A 366 -18.58 5.03 -6.35
C MET A 366 -18.50 4.55 -4.90
N ARG A 367 -18.19 3.28 -4.67
CA ARG A 367 -18.09 2.70 -3.32
C ARG A 367 -16.95 1.70 -3.23
N LYS A 368 -16.23 1.70 -2.11
CA LYS A 368 -15.15 0.76 -1.85
C LYS A 368 -15.01 0.54 -0.34
N LEU A 369 -15.81 -0.39 0.17
CA LEU A 369 -15.84 -0.82 1.57
C LEU A 369 -15.44 -2.30 1.64
N ILE A 370 -14.60 -2.67 2.59
CA ILE A 370 -14.20 -4.07 2.82
C ILE A 370 -14.90 -4.68 4.02
N ASP A 371 -15.11 -5.99 3.96
CA ASP A 371 -15.52 -6.78 5.11
C ASP A 371 -14.28 -7.10 5.97
N VAL A 372 -14.35 -6.78 7.25
CA VAL A 372 -13.25 -6.97 8.21
C VAL A 372 -13.51 -8.10 9.21
N SER A 373 -14.57 -8.88 9.00
CA SER A 373 -15.00 -9.94 9.93
C SER A 373 -13.93 -10.99 10.16
N LYS A 374 -13.16 -11.34 9.12
CA LYS A 374 -12.04 -12.30 9.24
C LYS A 374 -10.98 -11.76 10.20
N LEU A 375 -10.56 -10.52 10.06
CA LEU A 375 -9.57 -9.90 10.95
C LEU A 375 -10.07 -9.81 12.39
N HIS A 376 -11.35 -9.47 12.58
CA HIS A 376 -11.97 -9.44 13.89
C HIS A 376 -11.99 -10.84 14.54
N SER A 377 -12.30 -11.89 13.78
CA SER A 377 -12.28 -13.27 14.29
C SER A 377 -10.86 -13.74 14.68
N LEU A 378 -9.82 -13.12 14.10
CA LEU A 378 -8.42 -13.32 14.42
C LEU A 378 -7.93 -12.44 15.61
N GLY A 379 -8.84 -11.71 16.26
CA GLY A 379 -8.60 -11.02 17.53
C GLY A 379 -8.06 -9.59 17.40
N TRP A 380 -8.25 -8.91 16.26
CA TRP A 380 -7.84 -7.51 16.10
C TRP A 380 -8.98 -6.60 15.63
N THR A 381 -9.01 -5.40 16.19
CA THR A 381 -9.90 -4.29 15.77
C THR A 381 -9.14 -2.97 15.75
N HIS A 382 -9.55 -2.03 14.88
CA HIS A 382 -8.96 -0.68 14.81
C HIS A 382 -9.23 0.12 16.10
N LYS A 383 -8.41 1.12 16.35
CA LYS A 383 -8.47 1.98 17.56
C LYS A 383 -8.87 3.42 17.23
N VAL A 384 -8.48 3.90 16.04
CA VAL A 384 -8.77 5.27 15.60
C VAL A 384 -10.02 5.28 14.75
N GLU A 385 -10.98 6.15 15.12
CA GLU A 385 -12.27 6.32 14.42
C GLU A 385 -12.12 7.27 13.21
#